data_c1580cec3d431753c71b46625974b592
#
_entry.id   c1580cec3d431753c71b46625974b592
#
_cell.length_a   1.000
_cell.length_b   1.000
_cell.length_c   1.000
_cell.angle_alpha   90.00
_cell.angle_beta   90.00
_cell.angle_gamma   90.00
#
_symmetry.space_group_name_H-M   'P 1'
#
loop_
_entity.id
_entity.type
_entity.pdbx_description
1 polymer ?
#
loop_
_entity_poly.entity_id
_entity_poly.type
_entity_poly.pdbx_seq_one_letter_code
_entity_poly.pdbx_strand_id
1 'polypeptide(L)'
;MTRRQEIRPILEEGIDRKVLTALRARFLSLNTARLERTRLAMSSRQQAVLTLLPLLFHVNHPMLPGYVSSLTPAGLAGFEPDAETLAEAQRLSRSFSYKPLRGKPPQPILGLFLMGSLGTVAQDDQSDLDVWVCHDPHLSAGQLSELQRKCALLQGWAAKQGSEAHFFLVDPLRFTQGEREAKLTSDDCGTTQHYLLLDEFYRTAIWLGGRTPIWWLVPDYEEHRYHDYVRTLLDKRFVRSDEVLDLGSLASIPPGEYLGAGLWQLYKAIESPYKSLFKLLLVEVYASEHPQVRCLSLDFKQAVYANRLDLDDLDPYIVAYRRIEHYLASRGDQERLALLRRCLYLKVNKPLSQPPSGRSKSWKRCLIERLTAEWQWDHRRFAQLDARSQWKVRRVVEERRALVNELTYGYRFLSEFARRLQITSSINGRDFGVLGRRLHAAIERKAGKVEAINLGIAPDLAEHSLTLIQGYDAADDVYWALYEGNLNAQQLSNFSPLKRSRELVPLLAWCHRNGIIDTATHVALHP
;
A
#
# COMPACT_ATOMS: atom_id res chain seq x y z
N MET A 1 -7.38 -0.70 -37.63
CA MET A 1 -7.95 -1.19 -36.36
C MET A 1 -7.72 -2.70 -36.30
N THR A 2 -6.63 -3.14 -35.70
CA THR A 2 -6.35 -4.56 -35.44
C THR A 2 -7.40 -5.06 -34.44
N ARG A 3 -8.23 -6.04 -34.83
CA ARG A 3 -9.16 -6.70 -33.90
C ARG A 3 -8.41 -7.10 -32.65
N ARG A 4 -8.78 -6.52 -31.49
CA ARG A 4 -8.30 -6.95 -30.18
C ARG A 4 -8.70 -8.41 -30.03
N GLN A 5 -7.74 -9.32 -30.16
CA GLN A 5 -8.02 -10.75 -30.10
C GLN A 5 -8.20 -11.13 -28.64
N GLU A 6 -9.45 -11.18 -28.20
CA GLU A 6 -9.82 -11.73 -26.90
C GLU A 6 -9.45 -13.22 -26.84
N ILE A 7 -8.89 -13.65 -25.75
CA ILE A 7 -8.57 -15.05 -25.49
C ILE A 7 -9.59 -15.60 -24.49
N ARG A 8 -10.36 -16.61 -24.90
CA ARG A 8 -11.33 -17.31 -24.04
C ARG A 8 -11.05 -18.80 -24.08
N PRO A 9 -10.18 -19.33 -23.18
CA PRO A 9 -9.98 -20.78 -23.10
C PRO A 9 -11.23 -21.45 -22.52
N ILE A 10 -11.80 -22.39 -23.24
CA ILE A 10 -12.96 -23.20 -22.81
C ILE A 10 -12.45 -24.61 -22.58
N LEU A 11 -12.62 -25.12 -21.36
CA LEU A 11 -12.05 -26.41 -20.92
C LEU A 11 -12.64 -27.59 -21.69
N GLU A 12 -13.92 -27.50 -22.01
CA GLU A 12 -14.70 -28.50 -22.74
C GLU A 12 -14.31 -28.59 -24.25
N GLU A 13 -13.89 -27.47 -24.83
CA GLU A 13 -13.44 -27.38 -26.22
C GLU A 13 -11.95 -27.74 -26.38
N GLY A 14 -11.25 -27.94 -25.27
CA GLY A 14 -9.82 -28.19 -25.22
C GLY A 14 -9.00 -26.91 -25.09
N ILE A 15 -7.93 -27.00 -24.31
CA ILE A 15 -7.01 -25.88 -24.09
C ILE A 15 -5.80 -26.04 -25.01
N ASP A 16 -5.51 -25.03 -25.82
CA ASP A 16 -4.27 -24.97 -26.59
C ASP A 16 -3.13 -24.38 -25.74
N ARG A 17 -1.99 -25.08 -25.66
CA ARG A 17 -0.77 -24.59 -25.00
C ARG A 17 -0.32 -23.23 -25.56
N LYS A 18 -0.53 -22.97 -26.85
CA LYS A 18 -0.22 -21.67 -27.46
C LYS A 18 -1.03 -20.54 -26.85
N VAL A 19 -2.30 -20.81 -26.52
CA VAL A 19 -3.19 -19.86 -25.85
C VAL A 19 -2.67 -19.52 -24.45
N LEU A 20 -2.27 -20.54 -23.66
CA LEU A 20 -1.70 -20.32 -22.33
C LEU A 20 -0.38 -19.57 -22.38
N THR A 21 0.48 -19.87 -23.38
CA THR A 21 1.73 -19.14 -23.60
C THR A 21 1.47 -17.68 -23.96
N ALA A 22 0.49 -17.41 -24.82
CA ALA A 22 0.11 -16.05 -25.19
C ALA A 22 -0.46 -15.26 -24.00
N LEU A 23 -1.28 -15.89 -23.14
CA LEU A 23 -1.77 -15.28 -21.90
C LEU A 23 -0.62 -14.93 -20.96
N ARG A 24 0.27 -15.89 -20.68
CA ARG A 24 1.46 -15.66 -19.84
C ARG A 24 2.30 -14.49 -20.41
N ALA A 25 2.49 -14.43 -21.71
CA ALA A 25 3.24 -13.35 -22.36
C ALA A 25 2.58 -11.97 -22.15
N ARG A 26 1.23 -11.86 -22.18
CA ARG A 26 0.51 -10.60 -21.87
C ARG A 26 0.76 -10.14 -20.44
N PHE A 27 0.64 -11.04 -19.45
CA PHE A 27 0.94 -10.70 -18.05
C PHE A 27 2.40 -10.30 -17.86
N LEU A 28 3.34 -11.01 -18.47
CA LEU A 28 4.77 -10.68 -18.40
C LEU A 28 5.08 -9.35 -19.08
N SER A 29 4.43 -9.01 -20.19
CA SER A 29 4.57 -7.70 -20.86
C SER A 29 4.15 -6.55 -19.94
N LEU A 30 2.99 -6.67 -19.28
CA LEU A 30 2.55 -5.69 -18.29
C LEU A 30 3.50 -5.62 -17.10
N ASN A 31 3.98 -6.77 -16.62
CA ASN A 31 4.94 -6.85 -15.53
C ASN A 31 6.23 -6.10 -15.86
N THR A 32 6.81 -6.34 -17.05
CA THR A 32 8.02 -5.65 -17.50
C THR A 32 7.81 -4.15 -17.57
N ALA A 33 6.71 -3.71 -18.15
CA ALA A 33 6.41 -2.28 -18.26
C ALA A 33 6.17 -1.61 -16.89
N ARG A 34 5.57 -2.32 -15.92
CA ARG A 34 5.44 -1.84 -14.54
C ARG A 34 6.78 -1.81 -13.81
N LEU A 35 7.65 -2.79 -14.04
CA LEU A 35 8.99 -2.80 -13.48
C LEU A 35 9.84 -1.62 -14.00
N GLU A 36 9.70 -1.28 -15.27
CA GLU A 36 10.33 -0.08 -15.86
C GLU A 36 9.81 1.21 -15.20
N ARG A 37 8.48 1.34 -15.00
CA ARG A 37 7.89 2.47 -14.24
C ARG A 37 8.44 2.54 -12.83
N THR A 38 8.66 1.40 -12.18
CA THR A 38 9.27 1.32 -10.84
C THR A 38 10.67 1.90 -10.86
N ARG A 39 11.51 1.45 -11.80
CA ARG A 39 12.89 1.92 -11.95
C ARG A 39 12.99 3.42 -12.23
N LEU A 40 12.12 3.97 -13.06
CA LEU A 40 12.08 5.40 -13.38
C LEU A 40 11.84 6.31 -12.16
N ALA A 41 11.22 5.80 -11.11
CA ALA A 41 10.96 6.54 -9.88
C ALA A 41 12.05 6.33 -8.80
N MET A 42 13.09 5.55 -9.10
CA MET A 42 14.14 5.15 -8.16
C MET A 42 15.47 5.81 -8.51
N SER A 43 16.27 6.13 -7.48
CA SER A 43 17.68 6.49 -7.64
C SER A 43 18.51 5.30 -8.14
N SER A 44 19.71 5.55 -8.71
CA SER A 44 20.58 4.48 -9.20
C SER A 44 20.97 3.45 -8.13
N ARG A 45 21.09 3.87 -6.86
CA ARG A 45 21.38 2.96 -5.74
C ARG A 45 20.19 2.05 -5.44
N GLN A 46 18.97 2.60 -5.46
CA GLN A 46 17.74 1.83 -5.26
C GLN A 46 17.50 0.87 -6.42
N GLN A 47 17.80 1.28 -7.66
CA GLN A 47 17.72 0.40 -8.83
C GLN A 47 18.67 -0.79 -8.72
N ALA A 48 19.89 -0.58 -8.18
CA ALA A 48 20.83 -1.68 -7.92
C ALA A 48 20.28 -2.69 -6.91
N VAL A 49 19.57 -2.24 -5.85
CA VAL A 49 18.86 -3.16 -4.93
C VAL A 49 17.87 -4.02 -5.70
N LEU A 50 17.01 -3.39 -6.49
CA LEU A 50 15.97 -4.07 -7.26
C LEU A 50 16.55 -5.08 -8.25
N THR A 51 17.62 -4.73 -8.97
CA THR A 51 18.31 -5.59 -9.95
C THR A 51 18.95 -6.80 -9.27
N LEU A 52 19.50 -6.62 -8.05
CA LEU A 52 20.24 -7.69 -7.37
C LEU A 52 19.35 -8.63 -6.55
N LEU A 53 18.15 -8.22 -6.14
CA LEU A 53 17.29 -9.05 -5.27
C LEU A 53 17.11 -10.49 -5.79
N PRO A 54 16.79 -10.75 -7.07
CA PRO A 54 16.65 -12.13 -7.57
C PRO A 54 17.94 -12.94 -7.44
N LEU A 55 19.08 -12.34 -7.76
CA LEU A 55 20.38 -13.00 -7.64
C LEU A 55 20.71 -13.32 -6.18
N LEU A 56 20.44 -12.39 -5.25
CA LEU A 56 20.75 -12.58 -3.82
C LEU A 56 19.93 -13.72 -3.19
N PHE A 57 18.75 -14.05 -3.73
CA PHE A 57 17.98 -15.23 -3.35
C PHE A 57 18.36 -16.48 -4.18
N HIS A 58 18.95 -16.30 -5.35
CA HIS A 58 19.39 -17.41 -6.20
C HIS A 58 20.72 -17.99 -5.76
N VAL A 59 21.65 -17.15 -5.29
CA VAL A 59 22.98 -17.59 -4.83
C VAL A 59 23.15 -17.37 -3.32
N ASN A 60 23.99 -18.24 -2.71
CA ASN A 60 24.42 -18.08 -1.31
C ASN A 60 25.95 -17.91 -1.28
N HIS A 61 26.39 -16.65 -1.39
CA HIS A 61 27.82 -16.36 -1.55
C HIS A 61 28.31 -15.39 -0.44
N PRO A 62 29.43 -15.73 0.27
CA PRO A 62 29.91 -14.95 1.43
C PRO A 62 30.22 -13.49 1.12
N MET A 63 30.58 -13.18 -0.13
CA MET A 63 30.94 -11.83 -0.56
C MET A 63 29.74 -10.97 -1.00
N LEU A 64 28.53 -11.54 -1.01
CA LEU A 64 27.31 -10.83 -1.36
C LEU A 64 26.45 -10.55 -0.13
N PRO A 65 25.63 -9.48 -0.14
CA PRO A 65 24.70 -9.19 0.93
C PRO A 65 23.75 -10.34 1.23
N GLY A 66 23.38 -10.52 2.49
CA GLY A 66 22.41 -11.54 2.90
C GLY A 66 23.01 -12.93 3.13
N TYR A 67 24.33 -13.10 3.08
CA TYR A 67 24.96 -14.38 3.48
C TYR A 67 24.87 -14.56 5.00
N VAL A 68 24.35 -15.69 5.45
CA VAL A 68 24.26 -16.07 6.87
C VAL A 68 25.23 -17.24 7.16
N SER A 69 25.03 -18.36 6.49
CA SER A 69 25.89 -19.55 6.58
C SER A 69 25.82 -20.36 5.27
N SER A 70 26.61 -21.43 5.18
CA SER A 70 26.55 -22.35 4.02
C SER A 70 25.22 -23.13 3.93
N LEU A 71 24.42 -23.13 5.00
CA LEU A 71 23.13 -23.82 5.10
C LEU A 71 21.92 -22.95 4.70
N THR A 72 22.15 -21.67 4.46
CA THR A 72 21.08 -20.73 4.09
C THR A 72 20.44 -21.15 2.77
N PRO A 73 19.10 -21.33 2.70
CA PRO A 73 18.43 -21.70 1.46
C PRO A 73 18.69 -20.69 0.35
N ALA A 74 19.09 -21.18 -0.80
CA ALA A 74 19.31 -20.39 -2.02
C ALA A 74 19.00 -21.24 -3.26
N GLY A 75 18.59 -20.58 -4.31
CA GLY A 75 18.13 -21.20 -5.56
C GLY A 75 16.73 -20.71 -5.89
N LEU A 76 16.63 -19.69 -6.73
CA LEU A 76 15.36 -19.16 -7.26
C LEU A 76 14.94 -19.99 -8.47
N ALA A 77 13.73 -20.48 -8.46
CA ALA A 77 13.21 -21.38 -9.49
C ALA A 77 13.27 -20.75 -10.89
N GLY A 78 13.88 -21.44 -11.85
CA GLY A 78 13.94 -21.01 -13.25
C GLY A 78 14.64 -19.66 -13.50
N PHE A 79 15.39 -19.15 -12.52
CA PHE A 79 16.10 -17.87 -12.65
C PHE A 79 17.52 -18.08 -13.20
N GLU A 80 17.86 -17.25 -14.17
CA GLU A 80 19.23 -17.09 -14.67
C GLU A 80 19.57 -15.60 -14.68
N PRO A 81 20.69 -15.18 -14.06
CA PRO A 81 21.06 -13.77 -14.02
C PRO A 81 21.49 -13.28 -15.41
N ASP A 82 20.99 -12.12 -15.80
CA ASP A 82 21.41 -11.43 -17.01
C ASP A 82 22.74 -10.67 -16.82
N ALA A 83 23.23 -10.09 -17.89
CA ALA A 83 24.51 -9.37 -17.91
C ALA A 83 24.49 -8.13 -16.98
N GLU A 84 23.33 -7.44 -16.87
CA GLU A 84 23.16 -6.28 -16.01
C GLU A 84 23.27 -6.70 -14.53
N THR A 85 22.55 -7.75 -14.14
CA THR A 85 22.58 -8.31 -12.79
C THR A 85 23.99 -8.75 -12.38
N LEU A 86 24.72 -9.42 -13.29
CA LEU A 86 26.09 -9.85 -13.02
C LEU A 86 27.05 -8.67 -12.90
N ALA A 87 26.89 -7.65 -13.73
CA ALA A 87 27.71 -6.43 -13.65
C ALA A 87 27.48 -5.69 -12.31
N GLU A 88 26.23 -5.57 -11.86
CA GLU A 88 25.92 -4.98 -10.56
C GLU A 88 26.49 -5.81 -9.39
N ALA A 89 26.43 -7.15 -9.47
CA ALA A 89 27.02 -8.01 -8.46
C ALA A 89 28.56 -7.86 -8.38
N GLN A 90 29.22 -7.70 -9.53
CA GLN A 90 30.68 -7.45 -9.59
C GLN A 90 31.06 -6.05 -9.10
N ARG A 91 30.16 -5.05 -9.18
CA ARG A 91 30.36 -3.75 -8.54
C ARG A 91 30.38 -3.85 -7.02
N LEU A 92 29.53 -4.71 -6.44
CA LEU A 92 29.53 -4.97 -5.01
C LEU A 92 30.76 -5.78 -4.57
N SER A 93 31.15 -6.79 -5.35
CA SER A 93 32.28 -7.65 -5.07
C SER A 93 33.03 -8.02 -6.36
N ARG A 94 34.19 -7.42 -6.56
CA ARG A 94 35.03 -7.67 -7.76
C ARG A 94 35.45 -9.13 -7.91
N SER A 95 35.51 -9.89 -6.83
CA SER A 95 35.86 -11.31 -6.82
C SER A 95 34.68 -12.23 -7.08
N PHE A 96 33.46 -11.71 -7.15
CA PHE A 96 32.29 -12.52 -7.44
C PHE A 96 32.30 -13.01 -8.88
N SER A 97 32.13 -14.33 -9.05
CA SER A 97 32.00 -14.98 -10.34
C SER A 97 30.82 -15.94 -10.27
N TYR A 98 29.80 -15.70 -11.10
CA TYR A 98 28.66 -16.58 -11.18
C TYR A 98 29.05 -17.87 -11.91
N LYS A 99 28.74 -19.00 -11.30
CA LYS A 99 28.88 -20.32 -11.89
C LYS A 99 27.50 -20.96 -11.99
N PRO A 100 26.99 -21.22 -13.22
CA PRO A 100 25.71 -21.92 -13.38
C PRO A 100 25.73 -23.24 -12.62
N LEU A 101 24.65 -23.51 -11.89
CA LEU A 101 24.51 -24.76 -11.16
C LEU A 101 24.29 -25.89 -12.17
N ARG A 102 25.12 -26.94 -12.08
CA ARG A 102 24.98 -28.12 -12.95
C ARG A 102 23.88 -29.06 -12.43
N GLY A 103 23.07 -29.62 -13.32
CA GLY A 103 21.98 -30.54 -13.00
C GLY A 103 20.68 -29.83 -12.60
N LYS A 104 19.87 -30.47 -11.75
CA LYS A 104 18.66 -29.89 -11.14
C LYS A 104 18.96 -29.58 -9.66
N PRO A 105 19.55 -28.43 -9.35
CA PRO A 105 19.79 -28.06 -7.97
C PRO A 105 18.48 -27.83 -7.22
N PRO A 106 18.47 -27.95 -5.88
CA PRO A 106 17.34 -27.54 -5.07
C PRO A 106 16.97 -26.08 -5.38
N GLN A 107 15.68 -25.82 -5.52
CA GLN A 107 15.14 -24.48 -5.77
C GLN A 107 14.18 -24.10 -4.62
N PRO A 108 14.71 -23.85 -3.42
CA PRO A 108 13.90 -23.59 -2.23
C PRO A 108 13.14 -22.27 -2.29
N ILE A 109 13.52 -21.36 -3.19
CA ILE A 109 12.78 -20.13 -3.42
C ILE A 109 11.95 -20.30 -4.69
N LEU A 110 10.65 -20.39 -4.51
CA LEU A 110 9.70 -20.67 -5.59
C LEU A 110 9.39 -19.43 -6.42
N GLY A 111 9.34 -18.25 -5.80
CA GLY A 111 9.07 -17.00 -6.50
C GLY A 111 9.33 -15.77 -5.64
N LEU A 112 9.64 -14.66 -6.31
CA LEU A 112 9.85 -13.35 -5.72
C LEU A 112 8.91 -12.34 -6.36
N PHE A 113 8.21 -11.57 -5.53
CA PHE A 113 7.26 -10.55 -5.98
C PHE A 113 7.40 -9.28 -5.15
N LEU A 114 7.28 -8.13 -5.81
CA LEU A 114 7.07 -6.85 -5.12
C LEU A 114 5.59 -6.59 -4.98
N MET A 115 5.20 -6.01 -3.87
CA MET A 115 3.82 -5.66 -3.55
C MET A 115 3.62 -4.13 -3.42
N GLY A 116 2.39 -3.70 -3.40
CA GLY A 116 2.00 -2.36 -2.98
C GLY A 116 1.99 -1.31 -4.10
N SER A 117 2.60 -0.13 -3.86
CA SER A 117 2.49 1.02 -4.76
C SER A 117 3.50 1.05 -5.91
N LEU A 118 4.46 0.11 -5.95
CA LEU A 118 5.52 0.10 -6.94
C LEU A 118 4.99 -0.05 -8.38
N GLY A 119 5.54 0.73 -9.30
CA GLY A 119 5.11 0.77 -10.70
C GLY A 119 3.71 1.34 -10.92
N THR A 120 3.12 2.00 -9.92
CA THR A 120 1.82 2.65 -9.98
C THR A 120 1.94 4.17 -9.92
N VAL A 121 0.83 4.86 -10.19
CA VAL A 121 0.75 6.33 -10.05
C VAL A 121 1.04 6.79 -8.62
N ALA A 122 0.82 5.93 -7.63
CA ALA A 122 1.01 6.21 -6.21
C ALA A 122 2.44 5.95 -5.70
N GLN A 123 3.37 5.45 -6.54
CA GLN A 123 4.77 5.30 -6.16
C GLN A 123 5.45 6.67 -6.03
N ASP A 124 6.23 6.86 -5.00
CA ASP A 124 7.14 7.99 -4.81
C ASP A 124 8.55 7.50 -4.45
N ASP A 125 9.49 8.41 -4.22
CA ASP A 125 10.88 8.12 -3.86
C ASP A 125 11.05 7.51 -2.46
N GLN A 126 10.01 7.58 -1.63
CA GLN A 126 9.95 7.00 -0.29
C GLN A 126 9.10 5.73 -0.23
N SER A 127 8.68 5.19 -1.40
CA SER A 127 7.88 3.97 -1.42
C SER A 127 8.68 2.75 -1.01
N ASP A 128 8.13 1.98 -0.07
CA ASP A 128 8.72 0.76 0.48
C ASP A 128 8.80 -0.35 -0.57
N LEU A 129 9.77 -1.24 -0.41
CA LEU A 129 9.89 -2.49 -1.16
C LEU A 129 9.30 -3.64 -0.33
N ASP A 130 8.00 -3.89 -0.46
CA ASP A 130 7.35 -5.05 0.14
C ASP A 130 7.61 -6.29 -0.72
N VAL A 131 8.52 -7.15 -0.28
CA VAL A 131 8.98 -8.33 -1.05
C VAL A 131 8.37 -9.60 -0.50
N TRP A 132 7.54 -10.27 -1.29
CA TRP A 132 7.08 -11.62 -0.99
C TRP A 132 8.11 -12.64 -1.49
N VAL A 133 8.61 -13.44 -0.55
CA VAL A 133 9.55 -14.54 -0.79
C VAL A 133 8.77 -15.84 -0.64
N CYS A 134 8.25 -16.37 -1.75
CA CYS A 134 7.55 -17.65 -1.75
C CYS A 134 8.57 -18.76 -1.70
N HIS A 135 8.50 -19.62 -0.67
CA HIS A 135 9.47 -20.67 -0.42
C HIS A 135 8.85 -22.07 -0.48
N ASP A 136 9.71 -23.09 -0.60
CA ASP A 136 9.28 -24.47 -0.55
C ASP A 136 8.63 -24.78 0.82
N PRO A 137 7.39 -25.35 0.84
CA PRO A 137 6.72 -25.78 2.07
C PRO A 137 7.50 -26.81 2.90
N HIS A 138 8.45 -27.52 2.28
CA HIS A 138 9.23 -28.57 2.94
C HIS A 138 10.52 -28.08 3.61
N LEU A 139 10.76 -26.75 3.66
CA LEU A 139 11.90 -26.21 4.41
C LEU A 139 11.79 -26.52 5.90
N SER A 140 12.88 -27.02 6.48
CA SER A 140 12.96 -27.25 7.91
C SER A 140 12.91 -25.92 8.70
N ALA A 141 12.55 -25.98 9.98
CA ALA A 141 12.53 -24.81 10.86
C ALA A 141 13.91 -24.11 10.93
N GLY A 142 15.02 -24.88 10.88
CA GLY A 142 16.38 -24.32 10.81
C GLY A 142 16.63 -23.55 9.51
N GLN A 143 16.21 -24.07 8.37
CA GLN A 143 16.32 -23.40 7.07
C GLN A 143 15.46 -22.14 7.01
N LEU A 144 14.24 -22.19 7.55
CA LEU A 144 13.39 -20.98 7.63
C LEU A 144 14.02 -19.91 8.52
N SER A 145 14.63 -20.29 9.66
CA SER A 145 15.35 -19.35 10.52
C SER A 145 16.53 -18.71 9.79
N GLU A 146 17.31 -19.48 9.03
CA GLU A 146 18.39 -18.96 8.20
C GLU A 146 17.88 -17.99 7.12
N LEU A 147 16.76 -18.32 6.47
CA LEU A 147 16.13 -17.47 5.46
C LEU A 147 15.60 -16.16 6.08
N GLN A 148 15.01 -16.20 7.28
CA GLN A 148 14.60 -15.01 8.04
C GLN A 148 15.80 -14.11 8.35
N ARG A 149 16.93 -14.70 8.79
CA ARG A 149 18.17 -13.94 9.05
C ARG A 149 18.73 -13.32 7.78
N LYS A 150 18.69 -14.05 6.66
CA LYS A 150 19.07 -13.53 5.34
C LYS A 150 18.21 -12.31 4.96
N CYS A 151 16.90 -12.39 5.12
CA CYS A 151 15.97 -11.28 4.87
C CYS A 151 16.31 -10.06 5.73
N ALA A 152 16.59 -10.25 7.03
CA ALA A 152 16.97 -9.16 7.92
C ALA A 152 18.30 -8.48 7.51
N LEU A 153 19.28 -9.26 7.04
CA LEU A 153 20.54 -8.71 6.52
C LEU A 153 20.32 -7.93 5.21
N LEU A 154 19.46 -8.44 4.32
CA LEU A 154 19.09 -7.76 3.08
C LEU A 154 18.32 -6.46 3.34
N GLN A 155 17.42 -6.44 4.32
CA GLN A 155 16.73 -5.24 4.78
C GLN A 155 17.72 -4.17 5.24
N GLY A 156 18.68 -4.53 6.08
CA GLY A 156 19.73 -3.61 6.55
C GLY A 156 20.66 -3.14 5.42
N TRP A 157 20.92 -3.98 4.43
CA TRP A 157 21.69 -3.59 3.25
C TRP A 157 20.91 -2.64 2.34
N ALA A 158 19.64 -2.93 2.06
CA ALA A 158 18.75 -2.08 1.25
C ALA A 158 18.59 -0.68 1.86
N ALA A 159 18.44 -0.60 3.18
CA ALA A 159 18.35 0.68 3.90
C ALA A 159 19.61 1.55 3.69
N LYS A 160 20.82 0.94 3.65
CA LYS A 160 22.08 1.65 3.33
C LYS A 160 22.13 2.14 1.89
N GLN A 161 21.33 1.56 0.98
CA GLN A 161 21.17 2.02 -0.40
C GLN A 161 20.03 3.05 -0.55
N GLY A 162 19.36 3.43 0.54
CA GLY A 162 18.22 4.35 0.53
C GLY A 162 16.89 3.71 0.13
N SER A 163 16.76 2.37 0.30
CA SER A 163 15.52 1.64 0.08
C SER A 163 15.03 1.05 1.39
N GLU A 164 13.85 1.42 1.85
CA GLU A 164 13.15 0.71 2.90
C GLU A 164 12.58 -0.58 2.30
N ALA A 165 12.99 -1.74 2.80
CA ALA A 165 12.58 -3.04 2.26
C ALA A 165 12.06 -3.94 3.38
N HIS A 166 10.90 -4.56 3.16
CA HIS A 166 10.28 -5.52 4.06
C HIS A 166 10.13 -6.86 3.34
N PHE A 167 10.56 -7.93 3.99
CA PHE A 167 10.52 -9.27 3.40
C PHE A 167 9.50 -10.13 4.14
N PHE A 168 8.57 -10.72 3.38
CA PHE A 168 7.51 -11.59 3.87
C PHE A 168 7.73 -12.99 3.33
N LEU A 169 8.03 -13.95 4.23
CA LEU A 169 8.15 -15.35 3.85
C LEU A 169 6.75 -15.95 3.69
N VAL A 170 6.49 -16.51 2.53
CA VAL A 170 5.18 -17.07 2.17
C VAL A 170 5.34 -18.55 1.85
N ASP A 171 4.67 -19.39 2.61
CA ASP A 171 4.44 -20.79 2.28
C ASP A 171 3.18 -20.88 1.39
N PRO A 172 3.31 -21.19 0.09
CA PRO A 172 2.16 -21.17 -0.82
C PRO A 172 1.09 -22.20 -0.46
N LEU A 173 1.49 -23.37 0.06
CA LEU A 173 0.55 -24.42 0.43
C LEU A 173 -0.34 -24.00 1.60
N ARG A 174 0.26 -23.46 2.65
CA ARG A 174 -0.48 -22.91 3.80
C ARG A 174 -1.30 -21.69 3.41
N PHE A 175 -0.75 -20.85 2.54
CA PHE A 175 -1.44 -19.67 2.06
C PHE A 175 -2.72 -20.03 1.29
N THR A 176 -2.70 -21.04 0.39
CA THR A 176 -3.90 -21.51 -0.31
C THR A 176 -4.97 -22.09 0.62
N GLN A 177 -4.56 -22.58 1.79
CA GLN A 177 -5.47 -23.09 2.82
C GLN A 177 -6.05 -22.00 3.73
N GLY A 178 -5.70 -20.74 3.49
CA GLY A 178 -6.10 -19.61 4.33
C GLY A 178 -5.32 -19.54 5.65
N GLU A 179 -4.25 -20.32 5.78
CA GLU A 179 -3.38 -20.32 6.95
C GLU A 179 -2.23 -19.32 6.75
N ARG A 180 -2.12 -18.37 7.65
CA ARG A 180 -1.03 -17.39 7.65
C ARG A 180 -0.43 -17.30 9.04
N GLU A 181 0.84 -17.64 9.17
CA GLU A 181 1.62 -17.49 10.42
C GLU A 181 2.27 -16.10 10.52
N ALA A 182 1.55 -15.05 10.16
CA ALA A 182 2.06 -13.70 10.26
C ALA A 182 1.68 -13.09 11.62
N LYS A 183 2.63 -12.39 12.24
CA LYS A 183 2.36 -11.59 13.44
C LYS A 183 1.94 -10.19 13.03
N LEU A 184 0.92 -9.67 13.69
CA LEU A 184 0.52 -8.29 13.53
C LEU A 184 1.67 -7.36 13.98
N THR A 185 2.18 -6.55 13.06
CA THR A 185 3.23 -5.55 13.30
C THR A 185 2.80 -4.19 12.73
N SER A 186 3.70 -3.21 12.65
CA SER A 186 3.45 -1.97 11.88
C SER A 186 3.31 -2.23 10.38
N ASP A 187 3.98 -3.26 9.85
CA ASP A 187 4.15 -3.49 8.42
C ASP A 187 3.43 -4.74 7.92
N ASP A 188 3.04 -5.64 8.82
CA ASP A 188 2.28 -6.85 8.51
C ASP A 188 0.90 -6.84 9.18
N CYS A 189 -0.15 -7.03 8.38
CA CYS A 189 -1.54 -7.10 8.85
C CYS A 189 -1.86 -8.34 9.70
N GLY A 190 -0.91 -9.27 9.89
CA GLY A 190 -1.16 -10.49 10.64
C GLY A 190 -2.28 -11.33 10.03
N THR A 191 -3.23 -11.75 10.85
CA THR A 191 -4.39 -12.56 10.46
C THR A 191 -5.62 -11.71 10.11
N THR A 192 -5.51 -10.37 10.05
CA THR A 192 -6.67 -9.50 9.87
C THR A 192 -7.28 -9.55 8.47
N GLN A 193 -6.50 -9.95 7.48
CA GLN A 193 -6.97 -10.14 6.10
C GLN A 193 -6.14 -11.21 5.38
N HIS A 194 -6.77 -11.96 4.51
CA HIS A 194 -6.17 -12.98 3.66
C HIS A 194 -6.62 -12.82 2.20
N TYR A 195 -7.92 -12.95 1.92
CA TYR A 195 -8.46 -12.85 0.55
C TYR A 195 -8.36 -11.44 -0.02
N LEU A 196 -8.57 -10.40 0.78
CA LEU A 196 -8.40 -9.02 0.32
C LEU A 196 -6.92 -8.67 0.10
N LEU A 197 -6.01 -9.31 0.85
CA LEU A 197 -4.57 -9.22 0.59
C LEU A 197 -4.21 -9.96 -0.71
N LEU A 198 -4.83 -11.11 -0.99
CA LEU A 198 -4.65 -11.86 -2.22
C LEU A 198 -5.20 -11.08 -3.44
N ASP A 199 -6.35 -10.39 -3.31
CA ASP A 199 -6.84 -9.46 -4.34
C ASP A 199 -5.81 -8.35 -4.60
N GLU A 200 -5.26 -7.74 -3.55
CA GLU A 200 -4.20 -6.74 -3.70
C GLU A 200 -2.97 -7.34 -4.39
N PHE A 201 -2.55 -8.54 -4.01
CA PHE A 201 -1.44 -9.25 -4.66
C PHE A 201 -1.69 -9.42 -6.16
N TYR A 202 -2.78 -10.02 -6.58
CA TYR A 202 -3.02 -10.32 -7.99
C TYR A 202 -3.13 -9.10 -8.90
N ARG A 203 -3.47 -7.93 -8.37
CA ARG A 203 -3.55 -6.67 -9.14
C ARG A 203 -2.31 -5.77 -9.00
N THR A 204 -1.52 -5.93 -7.91
CA THR A 204 -0.37 -5.03 -7.66
C THR A 204 0.98 -5.72 -7.77
N ALA A 205 1.07 -7.03 -7.63
CA ALA A 205 2.35 -7.72 -7.60
C ALA A 205 3.16 -7.52 -8.90
N ILE A 206 4.46 -7.25 -8.73
CA ILE A 206 5.45 -7.26 -9.80
C ILE A 206 6.32 -8.49 -9.58
N TRP A 207 6.29 -9.40 -10.53
CA TRP A 207 7.13 -10.59 -10.52
C TRP A 207 8.59 -10.23 -10.83
N LEU A 208 9.49 -10.60 -9.93
CA LEU A 208 10.93 -10.41 -10.08
C LEU A 208 11.66 -11.65 -10.58
N GLY A 209 11.10 -12.84 -10.35
CA GLY A 209 11.67 -14.11 -10.79
C GLY A 209 11.02 -15.31 -10.10
N GLY A 210 11.35 -16.50 -10.55
CA GLY A 210 10.78 -17.74 -10.06
C GLY A 210 9.58 -18.21 -10.87
N ARG A 211 8.71 -19.00 -10.22
CA ARG A 211 7.47 -19.50 -10.80
C ARG A 211 6.45 -18.38 -10.97
N THR A 212 5.70 -18.42 -12.08
CA THR A 212 4.62 -17.46 -12.31
C THR A 212 3.31 -17.91 -11.65
N PRO A 213 2.42 -16.98 -11.21
CA PRO A 213 1.14 -17.37 -10.63
C PRO A 213 0.30 -18.19 -11.63
N ILE A 214 -0.16 -19.38 -11.22
CA ILE A 214 -1.06 -20.19 -12.07
C ILE A 214 -2.41 -19.49 -12.26
N TRP A 215 -2.78 -18.61 -11.33
CA TRP A 215 -3.97 -17.77 -11.39
C TRP A 215 -4.07 -16.95 -12.69
N TRP A 216 -2.93 -16.58 -13.32
CA TRP A 216 -2.92 -15.89 -14.61
C TRP A 216 -3.54 -16.71 -15.74
N LEU A 217 -3.52 -18.03 -15.60
CA LEU A 217 -3.95 -18.98 -16.63
C LEU A 217 -5.37 -19.51 -16.41
N VAL A 218 -6.00 -19.14 -15.29
CA VAL A 218 -7.40 -19.47 -14.98
C VAL A 218 -8.27 -18.27 -15.39
N PRO A 219 -9.23 -18.41 -16.33
CA PRO A 219 -10.12 -17.32 -16.71
C PRO A 219 -10.95 -16.80 -15.53
N ASP A 220 -11.36 -15.52 -15.57
CA ASP A 220 -12.17 -14.91 -14.51
C ASP A 220 -13.55 -15.57 -14.36
N TYR A 221 -14.14 -16.05 -15.45
CA TYR A 221 -15.41 -16.82 -15.42
C TYR A 221 -15.28 -18.22 -14.86
N GLU A 222 -14.06 -18.77 -14.71
CA GLU A 222 -13.75 -20.05 -14.09
C GLU A 222 -13.33 -19.92 -12.60
N GLU A 223 -13.30 -18.72 -12.06
CA GLU A 223 -12.87 -18.48 -10.67
C GLU A 223 -13.69 -19.28 -9.66
N HIS A 224 -14.99 -19.50 -9.92
CA HIS A 224 -15.88 -20.26 -9.06
C HIS A 224 -15.52 -21.76 -8.96
N ARG A 225 -14.82 -22.31 -9.95
CA ARG A 225 -14.29 -23.70 -9.98
C ARG A 225 -12.77 -23.73 -10.14
N TYR A 226 -12.11 -22.74 -9.58
CA TYR A 226 -10.66 -22.54 -9.70
C TYR A 226 -9.83 -23.79 -9.45
N HIS A 227 -10.07 -24.49 -8.36
CA HIS A 227 -9.28 -25.68 -7.97
C HIS A 227 -9.41 -26.83 -8.97
N ASP A 228 -10.57 -27.05 -9.53
CA ASP A 228 -10.79 -28.11 -10.53
C ASP A 228 -10.17 -27.73 -11.87
N TYR A 229 -10.21 -26.43 -12.21
CA TYR A 229 -9.56 -25.91 -13.41
C TYR A 229 -8.03 -26.05 -13.29
N VAL A 230 -7.43 -25.63 -12.18
CA VAL A 230 -6.00 -25.77 -11.90
C VAL A 230 -5.57 -27.23 -11.93
N ARG A 231 -6.33 -28.14 -11.28
CA ARG A 231 -6.07 -29.58 -11.31
C ARG A 231 -6.04 -30.09 -12.75
N THR A 232 -7.01 -29.70 -13.57
CA THR A 232 -7.08 -30.11 -14.98
C THR A 232 -5.87 -29.62 -15.78
N LEU A 233 -5.42 -28.38 -15.56
CA LEU A 233 -4.22 -27.85 -16.22
C LEU A 233 -2.97 -28.67 -15.89
N LEU A 234 -2.82 -29.11 -14.64
CA LEU A 234 -1.66 -29.85 -14.16
C LEU A 234 -1.73 -31.34 -14.59
N ASP A 235 -2.86 -31.99 -14.38
CA ASP A 235 -3.04 -33.44 -14.67
C ASP A 235 -2.91 -33.73 -16.17
N LYS A 236 -3.49 -32.87 -17.01
CA LYS A 236 -3.35 -32.97 -18.47
C LYS A 236 -2.02 -32.39 -18.99
N ARG A 237 -1.14 -31.96 -18.10
CA ARG A 237 0.19 -31.41 -18.41
C ARG A 237 0.16 -30.25 -19.41
N PHE A 238 -0.90 -29.44 -19.41
CA PHE A 238 -0.92 -28.17 -20.14
C PHE A 238 0.09 -27.17 -19.57
N VAL A 239 0.29 -27.26 -18.25
CA VAL A 239 1.26 -26.47 -17.47
C VAL A 239 2.03 -27.42 -16.56
N ARG A 240 3.30 -27.17 -16.36
CA ARG A 240 4.13 -27.97 -15.45
C ARG A 240 4.07 -27.37 -14.04
N SER A 241 4.01 -28.19 -13.02
CA SER A 241 3.97 -27.76 -11.62
C SER A 241 5.23 -27.03 -11.16
N ASP A 242 6.39 -27.30 -11.81
CA ASP A 242 7.65 -26.64 -11.53
C ASP A 242 7.79 -25.24 -12.19
N GLU A 243 6.82 -24.83 -13.04
CA GLU A 243 6.78 -23.53 -13.72
C GLU A 243 5.83 -22.53 -13.07
N VAL A 244 4.93 -22.99 -12.22
CA VAL A 244 3.84 -22.18 -11.69
C VAL A 244 3.75 -22.23 -10.17
N LEU A 245 3.17 -21.18 -9.61
CA LEU A 245 2.91 -20.99 -8.18
C LEU A 245 1.41 -20.81 -7.97
N ASP A 246 0.82 -21.59 -7.09
CA ASP A 246 -0.57 -21.44 -6.66
C ASP A 246 -0.63 -20.72 -5.30
N LEU A 247 -1.38 -19.62 -5.23
CA LEU A 247 -1.66 -18.86 -4.01
C LEU A 247 -3.17 -18.85 -3.68
N GLY A 248 -3.99 -19.60 -4.45
CA GLY A 248 -5.41 -19.74 -4.22
C GLY A 248 -6.29 -18.84 -5.07
N SER A 249 -7.60 -18.88 -4.79
CA SER A 249 -8.66 -18.22 -5.53
C SER A 249 -9.36 -17.11 -4.73
N LEU A 250 -10.13 -16.30 -5.46
CA LEU A 250 -10.99 -15.24 -4.92
C LEU A 250 -12.49 -15.56 -5.11
N ALA A 251 -12.81 -16.81 -5.31
CA ALA A 251 -14.20 -17.26 -5.57
C ALA A 251 -15.18 -16.91 -4.44
N SER A 252 -14.70 -16.89 -3.21
CA SER A 252 -15.53 -16.58 -2.04
C SER A 252 -14.69 -15.85 -0.98
N ILE A 253 -15.14 -14.67 -0.59
CA ILE A 253 -14.51 -13.88 0.47
C ILE A 253 -15.40 -13.98 1.72
N PRO A 254 -14.89 -14.56 2.83
CA PRO A 254 -15.63 -14.60 4.07
C PRO A 254 -15.97 -13.19 4.56
N PRO A 255 -17.20 -12.93 5.05
CA PRO A 255 -17.60 -11.58 5.45
C PRO A 255 -16.75 -11.00 6.60
N GLY A 256 -16.12 -11.82 7.43
CA GLY A 256 -15.16 -11.40 8.45
C GLY A 256 -13.93 -10.68 7.92
N GLU A 257 -13.54 -10.94 6.68
CA GLU A 257 -12.40 -10.29 6.00
C GLU A 257 -12.59 -8.76 5.90
N TYR A 258 -13.81 -8.30 5.58
CA TYR A 258 -14.07 -6.87 5.45
C TYR A 258 -13.90 -6.13 6.77
N LEU A 259 -14.33 -6.76 7.88
CA LEU A 259 -14.13 -6.21 9.22
C LEU A 259 -12.65 -6.16 9.56
N GLY A 260 -11.92 -7.26 9.33
CA GLY A 260 -10.48 -7.35 9.57
C GLY A 260 -9.68 -6.33 8.78
N ALA A 261 -9.90 -6.28 7.47
CA ALA A 261 -9.24 -5.32 6.60
C ALA A 261 -9.58 -3.87 6.96
N GLY A 262 -10.83 -3.59 7.30
CA GLY A 262 -11.24 -2.26 7.73
C GLY A 262 -10.57 -1.81 9.03
N LEU A 263 -10.52 -2.68 10.03
CA LEU A 263 -9.81 -2.41 11.29
C LEU A 263 -8.31 -2.18 11.07
N TRP A 264 -7.69 -2.94 10.17
CA TRP A 264 -6.30 -2.72 9.76
C TRP A 264 -6.10 -1.33 9.13
N GLN A 265 -6.98 -0.93 8.20
CA GLN A 265 -6.88 0.39 7.58
C GLN A 265 -7.11 1.53 8.58
N LEU A 266 -8.05 1.37 9.52
CA LEU A 266 -8.25 2.33 10.61
C LEU A 266 -6.99 2.47 11.49
N TYR A 267 -6.32 1.35 11.78
CA TYR A 267 -5.06 1.37 12.52
C TYR A 267 -3.94 2.10 11.74
N LYS A 268 -3.76 1.77 10.46
CA LYS A 268 -2.76 2.43 9.59
C LYS A 268 -3.08 3.91 9.36
N ALA A 269 -4.34 4.32 9.47
CA ALA A 269 -4.77 5.70 9.33
C ALA A 269 -4.22 6.62 10.44
N ILE A 270 -3.77 6.06 11.58
CA ILE A 270 -3.12 6.82 12.65
C ILE A 270 -1.85 7.49 12.13
N GLU A 271 -1.10 6.83 11.24
CA GLU A 271 0.18 7.33 10.69
C GLU A 271 0.06 7.81 9.24
N SER A 272 -0.80 7.16 8.45
CA SER A 272 -0.93 7.37 7.00
C SER A 272 -2.40 7.55 6.58
N PRO A 273 -3.05 8.65 6.98
CA PRO A 273 -4.51 8.78 6.87
C PRO A 273 -5.02 8.76 5.42
N TYR A 274 -4.36 9.41 4.48
CA TYR A 274 -4.81 9.50 3.09
C TYR A 274 -4.79 8.15 2.37
N LYS A 275 -3.69 7.39 2.52
CA LYS A 275 -3.55 6.04 1.93
C LYS A 275 -4.57 5.07 2.54
N SER A 276 -4.69 5.13 3.87
CA SER A 276 -5.57 4.22 4.62
C SER A 276 -7.05 4.51 4.38
N LEU A 277 -7.43 5.78 4.28
CA LEU A 277 -8.80 6.17 3.95
C LEU A 277 -9.18 5.69 2.55
N PHE A 278 -8.29 5.84 1.57
CA PHE A 278 -8.50 5.32 0.22
C PHE A 278 -8.75 3.80 0.22
N LYS A 279 -7.94 3.04 0.96
CA LYS A 279 -8.11 1.58 1.10
C LYS A 279 -9.37 1.22 1.91
N LEU A 280 -9.70 1.97 2.96
CA LEU A 280 -10.92 1.76 3.75
C LEU A 280 -12.19 1.95 2.90
N LEU A 281 -12.21 2.97 2.04
CA LEU A 281 -13.30 3.17 1.08
C LEU A 281 -13.45 1.98 0.12
N LEU A 282 -12.36 1.39 -0.35
CA LEU A 282 -12.43 0.19 -1.18
C LEU A 282 -13.01 -1.01 -0.42
N VAL A 283 -12.63 -1.18 0.86
CA VAL A 283 -13.22 -2.22 1.73
C VAL A 283 -14.72 -1.98 1.92
N GLU A 284 -15.15 -0.73 2.08
CA GLU A 284 -16.58 -0.36 2.17
C GLU A 284 -17.33 -0.74 0.89
N VAL A 285 -16.75 -0.45 -0.29
CA VAL A 285 -17.33 -0.84 -1.59
C VAL A 285 -17.53 -2.35 -1.63
N TYR A 286 -16.50 -3.13 -1.35
CA TYR A 286 -16.57 -4.59 -1.37
C TYR A 286 -17.60 -5.13 -0.36
N ALA A 287 -17.62 -4.60 0.86
CA ALA A 287 -18.60 -5.00 1.86
C ALA A 287 -20.05 -4.64 1.44
N SER A 288 -20.24 -3.54 0.70
CA SER A 288 -21.56 -3.15 0.19
C SER A 288 -22.08 -4.06 -0.93
N GLU A 289 -21.17 -4.72 -1.66
CA GLU A 289 -21.49 -5.64 -2.76
C GLU A 289 -21.69 -7.09 -2.28
N HIS A 290 -21.33 -7.39 -1.02
CA HIS A 290 -21.50 -8.73 -0.46
C HIS A 290 -22.96 -9.22 -0.58
N PRO A 291 -23.22 -10.51 -0.98
CA PRO A 291 -22.29 -11.62 -1.19
C PRO A 291 -21.66 -11.73 -2.59
N GLN A 292 -22.08 -10.92 -3.56
CA GLN A 292 -21.64 -11.01 -4.96
C GLN A 292 -20.51 -10.00 -5.25
N VAL A 293 -19.43 -10.11 -4.49
CA VAL A 293 -18.29 -9.19 -4.63
C VAL A 293 -17.45 -9.56 -5.84
N ARG A 294 -17.25 -8.62 -6.76
CA ARG A 294 -16.28 -8.76 -7.83
C ARG A 294 -14.99 -8.01 -7.49
N CYS A 295 -13.94 -8.76 -7.17
CA CYS A 295 -12.62 -8.20 -6.85
C CYS A 295 -11.99 -7.47 -8.04
N LEU A 296 -11.24 -6.40 -7.77
CA LEU A 296 -10.56 -5.61 -8.82
C LEU A 296 -9.51 -6.42 -9.58
N SER A 297 -8.90 -7.42 -8.96
CA SER A 297 -7.99 -8.33 -9.66
C SER A 297 -8.68 -9.14 -10.75
N LEU A 298 -9.96 -9.49 -10.59
CA LEU A 298 -10.74 -10.17 -11.64
C LEU A 298 -11.01 -9.23 -12.82
N ASP A 299 -11.28 -7.95 -12.57
CA ASP A 299 -11.42 -6.93 -13.62
C ASP A 299 -10.09 -6.72 -14.36
N PHE A 300 -8.98 -6.68 -13.62
CA PHE A 300 -7.63 -6.64 -14.19
C PHE A 300 -7.37 -7.88 -15.08
N LYS A 301 -7.64 -9.10 -14.56
CA LYS A 301 -7.50 -10.36 -15.31
C LYS A 301 -8.31 -10.32 -16.61
N GLN A 302 -9.59 -9.95 -16.54
CA GLN A 302 -10.47 -9.84 -17.70
C GLN A 302 -9.93 -8.86 -18.75
N ALA A 303 -9.37 -7.72 -18.32
CA ALA A 303 -8.78 -6.75 -19.23
C ALA A 303 -7.56 -7.35 -19.97
N VAL A 304 -6.70 -8.12 -19.27
CA VAL A 304 -5.56 -8.81 -19.89
C VAL A 304 -6.02 -9.86 -20.90
N TYR A 305 -7.04 -10.65 -20.56
CA TYR A 305 -7.63 -11.62 -21.49
C TYR A 305 -8.23 -10.95 -22.73
N ALA A 306 -8.85 -9.79 -22.57
CA ALA A 306 -9.37 -8.97 -23.66
C ALA A 306 -8.29 -8.17 -24.42
N ASN A 307 -7.00 -8.38 -24.13
CA ASN A 307 -5.87 -7.63 -24.70
C ASN A 307 -5.99 -6.09 -24.54
N ARG A 308 -6.56 -5.65 -23.44
CA ARG A 308 -6.58 -4.24 -23.02
C ARG A 308 -5.41 -4.04 -22.07
N LEU A 309 -4.26 -3.62 -22.58
CA LEU A 309 -2.99 -3.61 -21.87
C LEU A 309 -2.45 -2.19 -21.62
N ASP A 310 -3.32 -1.17 -21.68
CA ASP A 310 -2.91 0.19 -21.36
C ASP A 310 -2.57 0.29 -19.87
N LEU A 311 -1.34 0.74 -19.58
CA LEU A 311 -0.82 0.78 -18.21
C LEU A 311 -1.49 1.84 -17.34
N ASP A 312 -1.98 2.92 -17.92
CA ASP A 312 -2.65 3.99 -17.18
C ASP A 312 -4.06 3.55 -16.78
N ASP A 313 -4.76 2.86 -17.69
CA ASP A 313 -6.10 2.33 -17.43
C ASP A 313 -6.07 1.13 -16.48
N LEU A 314 -4.98 0.36 -16.47
CA LEU A 314 -4.77 -0.80 -15.60
C LEU A 314 -3.98 -0.47 -14.33
N ASP A 315 -3.65 0.80 -14.09
CA ASP A 315 -2.97 1.19 -12.85
C ASP A 315 -3.84 0.81 -11.63
N PRO A 316 -3.31 0.02 -10.67
CA PRO A 316 -4.10 -0.47 -9.54
C PRO A 316 -4.78 0.61 -8.71
N TYR A 317 -4.17 1.79 -8.59
CA TYR A 317 -4.77 2.92 -7.87
C TYR A 317 -5.84 3.61 -8.68
N ILE A 318 -5.69 3.68 -10.01
CA ILE A 318 -6.70 4.26 -10.90
C ILE A 318 -7.93 3.36 -10.97
N VAL A 319 -7.74 2.05 -11.12
CA VAL A 319 -8.85 1.08 -11.13
C VAL A 319 -9.62 1.14 -9.80
N ALA A 320 -8.91 1.15 -8.66
CA ALA A 320 -9.53 1.29 -7.35
C ALA A 320 -10.26 2.64 -7.20
N TYR A 321 -9.63 3.75 -7.64
CA TYR A 321 -10.25 5.06 -7.63
C TYR A 321 -11.56 5.06 -8.43
N ARG A 322 -11.57 4.55 -9.65
CA ARG A 322 -12.77 4.50 -10.52
C ARG A 322 -13.90 3.68 -9.88
N ARG A 323 -13.59 2.58 -9.22
CA ARG A 323 -14.58 1.77 -8.49
C ARG A 323 -15.21 2.55 -7.34
N ILE A 324 -14.38 3.20 -6.52
CA ILE A 324 -14.86 4.02 -5.39
C ILE A 324 -15.61 5.26 -5.89
N GLU A 325 -15.11 5.94 -6.93
CA GLU A 325 -15.78 7.10 -7.56
C GLU A 325 -17.19 6.73 -8.02
N HIS A 326 -17.35 5.62 -8.74
CA HIS A 326 -18.65 5.12 -9.18
C HIS A 326 -19.59 4.86 -8.00
N TYR A 327 -19.09 4.20 -6.96
CA TYR A 327 -19.85 3.91 -5.74
C TYR A 327 -20.35 5.17 -5.04
N LEU A 328 -19.49 6.15 -4.83
CA LEU A 328 -19.84 7.40 -4.15
C LEU A 328 -20.75 8.28 -5.01
N ALA A 329 -20.48 8.38 -6.32
CA ALA A 329 -21.30 9.14 -7.27
C ALA A 329 -22.73 8.58 -7.37
N SER A 330 -22.90 7.26 -7.42
CA SER A 330 -24.23 6.62 -7.46
C SER A 330 -25.06 6.86 -6.20
N ARG A 331 -24.42 7.22 -5.08
CA ARG A 331 -25.07 7.57 -3.81
C ARG A 331 -25.25 9.06 -3.59
N GLY A 332 -24.74 9.89 -4.50
CA GLY A 332 -24.78 11.35 -4.36
C GLY A 332 -23.81 11.92 -3.32
N ASP A 333 -22.84 11.13 -2.83
CA ASP A 333 -21.90 11.49 -1.75
C ASP A 333 -20.78 12.40 -2.23
N GLN A 334 -21.11 13.64 -2.63
CA GLN A 334 -20.17 14.58 -3.24
C GLN A 334 -19.03 15.02 -2.30
N GLU A 335 -19.29 15.16 -1.01
CA GLU A 335 -18.26 15.52 -0.03
C GLU A 335 -17.21 14.40 0.13
N ARG A 336 -17.66 13.16 0.23
CA ARG A 336 -16.79 11.98 0.31
C ARG A 336 -16.01 11.78 -1.00
N LEU A 337 -16.65 12.03 -2.15
CA LEU A 337 -16.00 11.99 -3.44
C LEU A 337 -14.91 13.07 -3.57
N ALA A 338 -15.18 14.29 -3.11
CA ALA A 338 -14.19 15.35 -3.07
C ALA A 338 -13.00 15.01 -2.15
N LEU A 339 -13.25 14.33 -1.03
CA LEU A 339 -12.20 13.83 -0.13
C LEU A 339 -11.38 12.70 -0.78
N LEU A 340 -12.03 11.73 -1.44
CA LEU A 340 -11.37 10.66 -2.19
C LEU A 340 -10.39 11.22 -3.24
N ARG A 341 -10.85 12.18 -4.06
CA ARG A 341 -10.04 12.86 -5.08
C ARG A 341 -8.83 13.55 -4.46
N ARG A 342 -9.01 14.21 -3.34
CA ARG A 342 -7.92 14.85 -2.58
C ARG A 342 -6.93 13.81 -2.03
N CYS A 343 -7.40 12.70 -1.48
CA CYS A 343 -6.55 11.60 -1.02
C CYS A 343 -5.69 11.03 -2.15
N LEU A 344 -6.27 10.79 -3.32
CA LEU A 344 -5.52 10.30 -4.48
C LEU A 344 -4.48 11.32 -4.93
N TYR A 345 -4.87 12.59 -5.10
CA TYR A 345 -3.96 13.66 -5.52
C TYR A 345 -2.74 13.80 -4.59
N LEU A 346 -3.00 13.85 -3.27
CA LEU A 346 -1.94 13.95 -2.26
C LEU A 346 -1.07 12.70 -2.20
N LYS A 347 -1.64 11.50 -2.45
CA LYS A 347 -0.85 10.25 -2.50
C LYS A 347 0.01 10.18 -3.76
N VAL A 348 -0.48 10.67 -4.89
CA VAL A 348 0.31 10.75 -6.13
C VAL A 348 1.53 11.66 -5.97
N ASN A 349 1.42 12.70 -5.13
CA ASN A 349 2.50 13.62 -4.77
C ASN A 349 3.21 14.23 -5.99
N LYS A 350 2.42 14.74 -6.95
CA LYS A 350 2.94 15.39 -8.17
C LYS A 350 2.32 16.77 -8.33
N PRO A 351 3.01 17.84 -7.86
CA PRO A 351 2.48 19.20 -7.90
C PRO A 351 2.12 19.65 -9.32
N LEU A 352 0.87 20.06 -9.54
CA LEU A 352 0.39 20.60 -10.81
C LEU A 352 0.39 22.12 -10.86
N SER A 353 0.48 22.80 -9.72
CA SER A 353 0.62 24.27 -9.66
C SER A 353 1.96 24.78 -10.21
N GLN A 354 2.96 23.90 -10.28
CA GLN A 354 4.29 24.19 -10.79
C GLN A 354 4.44 23.68 -12.24
N PRO A 355 5.21 24.38 -13.09
CA PRO A 355 5.51 23.91 -14.43
C PRO A 355 6.28 22.56 -14.39
N PRO A 356 6.24 21.77 -15.45
CA PRO A 356 7.03 20.53 -15.53
C PRO A 356 8.53 20.82 -15.37
N SER A 357 9.23 20.01 -14.58
CA SER A 357 10.68 20.12 -14.36
C SER A 357 11.53 19.53 -15.49
N GLY A 358 11.15 19.71 -16.76
CA GLY A 358 11.89 19.18 -17.91
C GLY A 358 11.19 19.46 -19.24
N ARG A 359 11.88 19.07 -20.36
CA ARG A 359 11.34 19.28 -21.71
C ARG A 359 10.11 18.41 -22.02
N SER A 360 9.95 17.26 -21.36
CA SER A 360 8.80 16.36 -21.52
C SER A 360 8.11 16.12 -20.18
N LYS A 361 6.76 16.00 -20.22
CA LYS A 361 5.98 15.62 -19.04
C LYS A 361 6.20 14.14 -18.72
N SER A 362 6.36 13.81 -17.44
CA SER A 362 6.36 12.41 -17.01
C SER A 362 4.98 11.78 -17.22
N TRP A 363 4.93 10.45 -17.45
CA TRP A 363 3.68 9.70 -17.58
C TRP A 363 2.73 9.94 -16.40
N LYS A 364 3.28 9.98 -15.21
CA LYS A 364 2.56 10.23 -13.95
C LYS A 364 1.88 11.60 -13.95
N ARG A 365 2.58 12.65 -14.45
CA ARG A 365 2.02 13.98 -14.57
C ARG A 365 0.90 14.00 -15.62
N CYS A 366 1.08 13.38 -16.77
CA CYS A 366 0.05 13.30 -17.81
C CYS A 366 -1.23 12.62 -17.28
N LEU A 367 -1.06 11.53 -16.52
CA LEU A 367 -2.18 10.80 -15.94
C LEU A 367 -2.96 11.65 -14.93
N ILE A 368 -2.27 12.32 -14.00
CA ILE A 368 -2.96 13.13 -12.98
C ILE A 368 -3.56 14.42 -13.57
N GLU A 369 -2.95 15.01 -14.61
CA GLU A 369 -3.53 16.13 -15.37
C GLU A 369 -4.85 15.71 -16.05
N ARG A 370 -4.91 14.51 -16.65
CA ARG A 370 -6.13 13.96 -17.24
C ARG A 370 -7.23 13.79 -16.18
N LEU A 371 -6.93 13.18 -15.04
CA LEU A 371 -7.89 12.97 -13.95
C LEU A 371 -8.40 14.30 -13.36
N THR A 372 -7.51 15.23 -13.10
CA THR A 372 -7.90 16.52 -12.49
C THR A 372 -8.71 17.40 -13.45
N ALA A 373 -8.51 17.27 -14.76
CA ALA A 373 -9.35 17.88 -15.77
C ALA A 373 -10.78 17.31 -15.74
N GLU A 374 -10.93 15.97 -15.60
CA GLU A 374 -12.23 15.34 -15.40
C GLU A 374 -12.92 15.82 -14.11
N TRP A 375 -12.16 16.08 -13.04
CA TRP A 375 -12.68 16.62 -11.78
C TRP A 375 -13.01 18.11 -11.85
N GLN A 376 -12.69 18.79 -12.95
CA GLN A 376 -12.85 20.22 -13.14
C GLN A 376 -12.10 21.06 -12.09
N TRP A 377 -10.92 20.59 -11.69
CA TRP A 377 -10.07 21.33 -10.74
C TRP A 377 -9.34 22.47 -11.42
N ASP A 378 -9.35 23.62 -10.77
CA ASP A 378 -8.67 24.85 -11.21
C ASP A 378 -7.26 25.01 -10.58
N HIS A 379 -6.54 26.01 -11.06
CA HIS A 379 -5.20 26.32 -10.54
C HIS A 379 -5.21 26.69 -9.05
N ARG A 380 -6.28 27.29 -8.55
CA ARG A 380 -6.39 27.63 -7.11
C ARG A 380 -6.42 26.38 -6.26
N ARG A 381 -7.14 25.36 -6.73
CA ARG A 381 -7.21 24.08 -6.05
C ARG A 381 -5.84 23.37 -6.00
N PHE A 382 -5.09 23.40 -7.11
CA PHE A 382 -3.73 22.86 -7.13
C PHE A 382 -2.83 23.61 -6.17
N ALA A 383 -2.78 24.97 -6.25
CA ALA A 383 -1.95 25.77 -5.38
C ALA A 383 -2.23 25.49 -3.88
N GLN A 384 -3.50 25.32 -3.52
CA GLN A 384 -3.91 25.00 -2.16
C GLN A 384 -3.38 23.64 -1.67
N LEU A 385 -3.43 22.61 -2.52
CA LEU A 385 -3.00 21.26 -2.15
C LEU A 385 -1.47 21.11 -2.22
N ASP A 386 -0.84 21.73 -3.21
CA ASP A 386 0.61 21.69 -3.40
C ASP A 386 1.36 22.49 -2.32
N ALA A 387 0.68 23.49 -1.71
CA ALA A 387 1.18 24.21 -0.54
C ALA A 387 1.11 23.39 0.78
N ARG A 388 0.91 22.07 0.72
CA ARG A 388 0.80 21.19 1.91
C ARG A 388 1.99 21.33 2.86
N SER A 389 3.18 21.58 2.36
CA SER A 389 4.37 21.83 3.18
C SER A 389 4.29 23.11 4.01
N GLN A 390 3.39 24.02 3.65
CA GLN A 390 3.15 25.31 4.32
C GLN A 390 1.85 25.29 5.15
N TRP A 391 1.14 24.16 5.21
CA TRP A 391 -0.08 24.08 6.02
C TRP A 391 0.24 24.21 7.49
N LYS A 392 -0.41 25.17 8.12
CA LYS A 392 -0.27 25.48 9.55
C LYS A 392 -1.47 24.96 10.34
N VAL A 393 -1.49 25.20 11.64
CA VAL A 393 -2.40 24.60 12.63
C VAL A 393 -3.86 24.63 12.18
N ARG A 394 -4.38 25.79 11.76
CA ARG A 394 -5.79 25.95 11.35
C ARG A 394 -6.15 25.00 10.22
N ARG A 395 -5.35 24.99 9.17
CA ARG A 395 -5.59 24.14 7.99
C ARG A 395 -5.48 22.65 8.32
N VAL A 396 -4.52 22.28 9.16
CA VAL A 396 -4.32 20.88 9.57
C VAL A 396 -5.47 20.40 10.45
N VAL A 397 -6.00 21.23 11.34
CA VAL A 397 -7.18 20.88 12.16
C VAL A 397 -8.44 20.67 11.30
N GLU A 398 -8.64 21.52 10.28
CA GLU A 398 -9.76 21.34 9.32
C GLU A 398 -9.63 20.01 8.54
N GLU A 399 -8.44 19.76 7.99
CA GLU A 399 -8.17 18.56 7.22
C GLU A 399 -8.30 17.30 8.08
N ARG A 400 -7.74 17.33 9.30
CA ARG A 400 -7.88 16.24 10.27
C ARG A 400 -9.36 15.97 10.61
N ARG A 401 -10.18 17.00 10.76
CA ARG A 401 -11.62 16.83 11.02
C ARG A 401 -12.29 16.07 9.87
N ALA A 402 -12.00 16.43 8.61
CA ALA A 402 -12.56 15.74 7.46
C ALA A 402 -12.13 14.26 7.41
N LEU A 403 -10.84 13.99 7.63
CA LEU A 403 -10.30 12.62 7.68
C LEU A 403 -10.91 11.79 8.81
N VAL A 404 -10.98 12.32 10.03
CA VAL A 404 -11.54 11.60 11.19
C VAL A 404 -13.05 11.34 11.03
N ASN A 405 -13.78 12.27 10.45
CA ASN A 405 -15.21 12.06 10.16
C ASN A 405 -15.41 10.89 9.21
N GLU A 406 -14.61 10.82 8.15
CA GLU A 406 -14.69 9.73 7.16
C GLU A 406 -14.25 8.39 7.76
N LEU A 407 -13.15 8.36 8.51
CA LEU A 407 -12.71 7.15 9.23
C LEU A 407 -13.79 6.65 10.22
N THR A 408 -14.46 7.57 10.90
CA THR A 408 -15.57 7.25 11.82
C THR A 408 -16.78 6.71 11.07
N TYR A 409 -17.08 7.27 9.89
CA TYR A 409 -18.14 6.76 9.03
C TYR A 409 -17.83 5.32 8.58
N GLY A 410 -16.64 5.08 8.03
CA GLY A 410 -16.22 3.74 7.61
C GLY A 410 -16.25 2.72 8.76
N TYR A 411 -15.82 3.11 9.97
CA TYR A 411 -15.92 2.25 11.15
C TYR A 411 -17.38 1.89 11.49
N ARG A 412 -18.28 2.87 11.48
CA ARG A 412 -19.71 2.65 11.75
C ARG A 412 -20.34 1.74 10.69
N PHE A 413 -20.04 1.98 9.43
CA PHE A 413 -20.51 1.15 8.32
C PHE A 413 -20.09 -0.32 8.50
N LEU A 414 -18.81 -0.58 8.77
CA LEU A 414 -18.28 -1.94 8.97
C LEU A 414 -18.83 -2.60 10.24
N SER A 415 -19.03 -1.83 11.31
CA SER A 415 -19.64 -2.32 12.54
C SER A 415 -21.10 -2.74 12.33
N GLU A 416 -21.87 -1.95 11.58
CA GLU A 416 -23.24 -2.27 11.20
C GLU A 416 -23.31 -3.49 10.27
N PHE A 417 -22.41 -3.57 9.29
CA PHE A 417 -22.25 -4.73 8.42
C PHE A 417 -21.98 -6.01 9.22
N ALA A 418 -21.03 -5.97 10.15
CA ALA A 418 -20.70 -7.10 11.01
C ALA A 418 -21.88 -7.54 11.89
N ARG A 419 -22.61 -6.57 12.46
CA ARG A 419 -23.79 -6.83 13.28
C ARG A 419 -24.92 -7.48 12.48
N ARG A 420 -25.19 -6.96 11.28
CA ARG A 420 -26.25 -7.48 10.39
C ARG A 420 -26.02 -8.93 9.99
N LEU A 421 -24.76 -9.31 9.74
CA LEU A 421 -24.38 -10.66 9.34
C LEU A 421 -23.99 -11.57 10.51
N GLN A 422 -24.12 -11.10 11.75
CA GLN A 422 -23.74 -11.83 12.96
C GLN A 422 -22.31 -12.40 12.88
N ILE A 423 -21.39 -11.61 12.33
CA ILE A 423 -20.01 -12.04 12.10
C ILE A 423 -19.33 -12.24 13.46
N THR A 424 -19.03 -13.49 13.79
CA THR A 424 -18.00 -13.81 14.79
C THR A 424 -16.65 -13.60 14.12
N SER A 425 -15.82 -12.72 14.68
CA SER A 425 -14.54 -12.32 14.12
C SER A 425 -13.69 -13.52 13.70
N SER A 426 -13.29 -13.57 12.41
CA SER A 426 -12.28 -14.50 11.89
C SER A 426 -10.87 -14.09 12.32
N ILE A 427 -10.72 -12.90 12.91
CA ILE A 427 -9.45 -12.37 13.39
C ILE A 427 -9.07 -13.09 14.68
N ASN A 428 -7.80 -13.47 14.82
CA ASN A 428 -7.29 -13.96 16.09
C ASN A 428 -7.62 -12.96 17.21
N GLY A 429 -8.22 -13.43 18.30
CA GLY A 429 -8.66 -12.56 19.41
C GLY A 429 -7.55 -11.69 20.00
N ARG A 430 -6.28 -12.11 19.88
CA ARG A 430 -5.10 -11.33 20.27
C ARG A 430 -4.91 -10.12 19.34
N ASP A 431 -4.94 -10.32 18.03
CA ASP A 431 -4.74 -9.26 17.03
C ASP A 431 -5.88 -8.26 17.09
N PHE A 432 -7.12 -8.73 17.21
CA PHE A 432 -8.29 -7.89 17.43
C PHE A 432 -8.14 -7.01 18.68
N GLY A 433 -7.68 -7.60 19.80
CA GLY A 433 -7.46 -6.87 21.05
C GLY A 433 -6.33 -5.82 20.93
N VAL A 434 -5.28 -6.10 20.16
CA VAL A 434 -4.18 -5.13 19.91
C VAL A 434 -4.67 -3.95 19.08
N LEU A 435 -5.36 -4.22 17.97
CA LEU A 435 -5.92 -3.17 17.11
C LEU A 435 -6.92 -2.31 17.86
N GLY A 436 -7.87 -2.93 18.58
CA GLY A 436 -8.87 -2.21 19.36
C GLY A 436 -8.26 -1.29 20.41
N ARG A 437 -7.26 -1.78 21.18
CA ARG A 437 -6.56 -0.95 22.18
C ARG A 437 -5.80 0.23 21.54
N ARG A 438 -5.12 0.03 20.41
CA ARG A 438 -4.38 1.09 19.72
C ARG A 438 -5.31 2.14 19.13
N LEU A 439 -6.41 1.72 18.50
CA LEU A 439 -7.45 2.62 17.99
C LEU A 439 -8.09 3.42 19.11
N HIS A 440 -8.47 2.75 20.19
CA HIS A 440 -9.04 3.39 21.38
C HIS A 440 -8.05 4.42 21.96
N ALA A 441 -6.78 4.03 22.13
CA ALA A 441 -5.75 4.95 22.62
C ALA A 441 -5.50 6.15 21.69
N ALA A 442 -5.65 5.99 20.37
CA ALA A 442 -5.48 7.10 19.42
C ALA A 442 -6.67 8.07 19.40
N ILE A 443 -7.89 7.55 19.48
CA ILE A 443 -9.14 8.31 19.24
C ILE A 443 -9.79 8.80 20.55
N GLU A 444 -9.62 8.07 21.65
CA GLU A 444 -10.29 8.39 22.90
C GLU A 444 -9.93 9.79 23.42
N ARG A 445 -10.94 10.56 23.80
CA ARG A 445 -10.77 11.83 24.49
C ARG A 445 -10.88 11.61 26.00
N LYS A 446 -9.75 11.76 26.70
CA LYS A 446 -9.70 11.70 28.17
C LYS A 446 -9.21 13.02 28.75
N ALA A 447 -9.68 13.36 29.93
CA ALA A 447 -9.13 14.47 30.71
C ALA A 447 -7.61 14.26 30.87
N GLY A 448 -6.81 15.31 30.64
CA GLY A 448 -5.36 15.24 30.71
C GLY A 448 -4.65 14.64 29.50
N LYS A 449 -5.37 14.06 28.52
CA LYS A 449 -4.75 13.58 27.27
C LYS A 449 -4.50 14.72 26.30
N VAL A 450 -3.22 14.88 25.93
CA VAL A 450 -2.81 15.84 24.90
C VAL A 450 -3.03 15.24 23.52
N GLU A 451 -3.92 15.87 22.74
CA GLU A 451 -4.33 15.42 21.41
C GLU A 451 -3.23 15.69 20.36
N ALA A 452 -2.83 14.69 19.59
CA ALA A 452 -2.01 14.89 18.39
C ALA A 452 -2.89 15.23 17.18
N ILE A 453 -2.58 16.32 16.47
CA ILE A 453 -3.40 16.80 15.34
C ILE A 453 -2.73 16.59 13.98
N ASN A 454 -1.43 16.37 13.94
CA ASN A 454 -0.65 16.35 12.69
C ASN A 454 -0.06 14.98 12.34
N LEU A 455 -0.81 13.93 12.51
CA LEU A 455 -0.33 12.61 12.08
C LEU A 455 -0.42 12.48 10.56
N GLY A 456 0.72 12.62 9.87
CA GLY A 456 0.83 12.44 8.42
C GLY A 456 0.07 13.47 7.55
N ILE A 457 -0.31 14.64 8.09
CA ILE A 457 -1.07 15.67 7.35
C ILE A 457 -0.12 16.71 6.77
N ALA A 458 0.72 17.35 7.58
CA ALA A 458 1.69 18.34 7.13
C ALA A 458 3.08 18.05 7.72
N PRO A 459 4.18 18.44 7.07
CA PRO A 459 5.53 18.15 7.56
C PRO A 459 5.91 19.00 8.78
N ASP A 460 5.42 20.25 8.86
CA ASP A 460 5.77 21.19 9.91
C ASP A 460 4.58 22.06 10.32
N LEU A 461 4.35 22.22 11.63
CA LEU A 461 3.31 23.07 12.22
C LEU A 461 3.86 24.27 13.00
N ALA A 462 5.18 24.47 13.07
CA ALA A 462 5.74 25.59 13.80
C ALA A 462 5.21 26.91 13.27
N GLU A 463 4.64 27.73 14.15
CA GLU A 463 4.12 29.05 13.83
C GLU A 463 5.20 30.11 14.06
N HIS A 464 5.22 31.17 13.24
CA HIS A 464 6.17 32.25 13.42
C HIS A 464 5.88 33.07 14.68
N SER A 465 4.61 33.27 14.97
CA SER A 465 4.17 34.01 16.15
C SER A 465 2.84 33.50 16.68
N LEU A 466 2.69 33.48 17.98
CA LEU A 466 1.52 33.04 18.70
C LEU A 466 1.16 34.01 19.81
N THR A 467 -0.12 34.16 20.06
CA THR A 467 -0.63 34.98 21.19
C THR A 467 -1.44 34.09 22.11
N LEU A 468 -1.07 34.08 23.38
CA LEU A 468 -1.80 33.41 24.48
C LEU A 468 -2.49 34.46 25.33
N ILE A 469 -3.80 34.29 25.52
CA ILE A 469 -4.60 35.27 26.25
C ILE A 469 -5.45 34.57 27.28
N GLN A 470 -5.46 35.15 28.50
CA GLN A 470 -6.41 34.76 29.53
C GLN A 470 -7.72 35.53 29.30
N GLY A 471 -8.84 34.84 29.41
CA GLY A 471 -10.18 35.42 29.27
C GLY A 471 -11.14 34.78 30.25
N TYR A 472 -12.36 35.31 30.32
CA TYR A 472 -13.45 34.81 31.13
C TYR A 472 -14.60 34.35 30.22
N ASP A 473 -15.22 33.25 30.51
CA ASP A 473 -16.43 32.80 29.82
C ASP A 473 -17.72 33.43 30.41
N ALA A 474 -18.86 33.05 29.85
CA ALA A 474 -20.16 33.58 30.30
C ALA A 474 -20.51 33.19 31.75
N ALA A 475 -19.83 32.24 32.36
CA ALA A 475 -19.98 31.80 33.75
C ALA A 475 -18.89 32.40 34.66
N ASP A 476 -18.10 33.36 34.16
CA ASP A 476 -16.97 33.97 34.85
C ASP A 476 -15.79 33.00 35.13
N ASP A 477 -15.79 31.85 34.47
CA ASP A 477 -14.70 30.89 34.55
C ASP A 477 -13.52 31.32 33.71
N VAL A 478 -12.31 31.23 34.25
CA VAL A 478 -11.07 31.57 33.56
C VAL A 478 -10.77 30.54 32.47
N TYR A 479 -10.39 31.01 31.28
CA TYR A 479 -9.84 30.19 30.23
C TYR A 479 -8.64 30.84 29.58
N TRP A 480 -7.79 30.03 28.94
CA TRP A 480 -6.70 30.43 28.08
C TRP A 480 -7.05 30.16 26.62
N ALA A 481 -6.78 31.11 25.75
CA ALA A 481 -6.99 30.98 24.30
C ALA A 481 -5.68 31.21 23.55
N LEU A 482 -5.39 30.35 22.58
CA LEU A 482 -4.24 30.42 21.69
C LEU A 482 -4.68 30.98 20.34
N TYR A 483 -4.00 31.99 19.87
CA TYR A 483 -4.21 32.63 18.57
C TYR A 483 -2.94 32.57 17.72
N GLU A 484 -3.12 32.47 16.40
CA GLU A 484 -2.07 32.65 15.41
C GLU A 484 -1.74 34.13 15.27
N GLY A 485 -0.45 34.45 15.17
CA GLY A 485 0.02 35.84 15.02
C GLY A 485 0.34 36.54 16.32
N ASN A 486 0.91 37.74 16.22
CA ASN A 486 1.13 38.65 17.33
C ASN A 486 -0.06 39.63 17.38
N LEU A 487 -1.06 39.34 18.20
CA LEU A 487 -2.33 40.04 18.26
C LEU A 487 -2.41 40.88 19.54
N ASN A 488 -2.93 42.11 19.42
CA ASN A 488 -3.32 42.93 20.57
C ASN A 488 -4.79 42.72 20.94
N ALA A 489 -5.22 43.19 22.11
CA ALA A 489 -6.58 43.00 22.64
C ALA A 489 -7.70 43.48 21.70
N GLN A 490 -7.45 44.53 20.89
CA GLN A 490 -8.44 45.09 19.96
C GLN A 490 -8.65 44.22 18.71
N GLN A 491 -7.64 43.45 18.32
CA GLN A 491 -7.66 42.59 17.13
C GLN A 491 -8.35 41.24 17.39
N LEU A 492 -8.41 40.83 18.65
CA LEU A 492 -8.93 39.49 19.04
C LEU A 492 -10.37 39.22 18.62
N SER A 493 -11.23 40.25 18.61
CA SER A 493 -12.64 40.10 18.19
C SER A 493 -12.79 39.62 16.73
N ASN A 494 -11.75 39.84 15.91
CA ASN A 494 -11.75 39.48 14.48
C ASN A 494 -11.19 38.09 14.19
N PHE A 495 -10.63 37.42 15.20
CA PHE A 495 -9.97 36.13 15.03
C PHE A 495 -10.59 35.07 15.93
N SER A 496 -10.75 33.87 15.40
CA SER A 496 -11.10 32.70 16.23
C SER A 496 -9.83 32.05 16.77
N PRO A 497 -9.82 31.63 18.05
CA PRO A 497 -8.67 30.96 18.63
C PRO A 497 -8.40 29.61 17.95
N LEU A 498 -7.14 29.22 17.88
CA LEU A 498 -6.70 27.90 17.43
C LEU A 498 -7.14 26.83 18.43
N LYS A 499 -7.06 27.12 19.74
CA LYS A 499 -7.48 26.25 20.84
C LYS A 499 -7.80 27.05 22.09
N ARG A 500 -8.72 26.51 22.92
CA ARG A 500 -9.00 26.99 24.27
C ARG A 500 -8.73 25.90 25.29
N SER A 501 -8.32 26.28 26.50
CA SER A 501 -8.13 25.40 27.65
C SER A 501 -8.45 26.18 28.94
N ARG A 502 -8.92 25.49 29.98
CA ARG A 502 -9.10 26.09 31.29
C ARG A 502 -7.78 26.48 31.96
N GLU A 503 -6.72 25.77 31.65
CA GLU A 503 -5.40 25.98 32.23
C GLU A 503 -4.35 26.22 31.13
N LEU A 504 -3.33 27.01 31.43
CA LEU A 504 -2.25 27.34 30.51
C LEU A 504 -1.35 26.13 30.20
N VAL A 505 -1.01 25.33 31.23
CA VAL A 505 -0.06 24.21 31.07
C VAL A 505 -0.52 23.15 30.07
N PRO A 506 -1.78 22.67 30.08
CA PRO A 506 -2.29 21.77 29.05
C PRO A 506 -2.25 22.37 27.65
N LEU A 507 -2.45 23.68 27.51
CA LEU A 507 -2.40 24.38 26.23
C LEU A 507 -0.97 24.42 25.68
N LEU A 508 0.01 24.75 26.51
CA LEU A 508 1.44 24.71 26.16
C LEU A 508 1.91 23.29 25.84
N ALA A 509 1.49 22.31 26.63
CA ALA A 509 1.77 20.90 26.38
C ALA A 509 1.21 20.44 25.02
N TRP A 510 0.02 20.93 24.63
CA TRP A 510 -0.57 20.68 23.33
C TRP A 510 0.25 21.32 22.19
N CYS A 511 0.70 22.56 22.37
CA CYS A 511 1.56 23.22 21.40
C CYS A 511 2.89 22.47 21.20
N HIS A 512 3.54 22.11 22.28
CA HIS A 512 4.80 21.36 22.26
C HIS A 512 4.64 19.97 21.61
N ARG A 513 3.62 19.22 22.04
CA ARG A 513 3.31 17.88 21.50
C ARG A 513 3.10 17.87 20.00
N ASN A 514 2.55 18.96 19.45
CA ASN A 514 2.23 19.08 18.04
C ASN A 514 3.29 19.85 17.24
N GLY A 515 4.40 20.27 17.86
CA GLY A 515 5.44 21.04 17.19
C GLY A 515 4.95 22.40 16.69
N ILE A 516 3.99 23.03 17.38
CA ILE A 516 3.43 24.35 17.02
C ILE A 516 4.36 25.47 17.49
N ILE A 517 5.08 25.21 18.58
CA ILE A 517 6.10 26.09 19.15
C ILE A 517 7.47 25.42 18.97
N ASP A 518 8.39 26.16 18.40
CA ASP A 518 9.82 25.83 18.31
C ASP A 518 10.68 26.96 18.89
N THR A 519 11.99 26.87 18.72
CA THR A 519 12.96 27.87 19.22
C THR A 519 12.88 29.23 18.49
N ALA A 520 12.23 29.29 17.32
CA ALA A 520 12.08 30.49 16.51
C ALA A 520 10.70 31.15 16.67
N THR A 521 9.76 30.46 17.34
CA THR A 521 8.39 30.95 17.53
C THR A 521 8.34 32.13 18.52
N HIS A 522 7.79 33.23 18.09
CA HIS A 522 7.53 34.40 18.96
C HIS A 522 6.23 34.18 19.73
N VAL A 523 6.28 34.21 21.07
CA VAL A 523 5.11 33.99 21.92
C VAL A 523 4.80 35.24 22.73
N ALA A 524 3.64 35.86 22.45
CA ALA A 524 3.08 36.94 23.28
C ALA A 524 2.13 36.35 24.33
N LEU A 525 2.27 36.76 25.58
CA LEU A 525 1.43 36.30 26.70
C LEU A 525 0.70 37.51 27.31
N HIS A 526 -0.62 37.42 27.36
CA HIS A 526 -1.49 38.44 27.97
C HIS A 526 -2.33 37.76 29.05
N PRO A 527 -1.89 37.86 30.34
CA PRO A 527 -2.61 37.32 31.48
C PRO A 527 -3.86 38.15 31.83
#